data_0e4a02ec1e07b01bcc3abfe0f68d3f31
#
_entry.id   0e4a02ec1e07b01bcc3abfe0f68d3f31
#
_cell.length_a   1.000
_cell.length_b   1.000
_cell.length_c   1.000
_cell.angle_alpha   90.00
_cell.angle_beta   90.00
_cell.angle_gamma   90.00
#
_symmetry.space_group_name_H-M   'P 1'
#
loop_
_entity.id
_entity.type
_entity.pdbx_description
1 polymer ?
#
loop_
_entity_poly.entity_id
_entity_poly.type
_entity_poly.pdbx_seq_one_letter_code
_entity_poly.pdbx_strand_id
1 'polypeptide(L)'
;MRKKEEIEKIAELFARFRAEVENLNSLNLYDINIHAENVIIPILNIVYGLNLVNINNEVKNSSAIDLVDTDNRIAIQVTSTATGEKIKHTIDEFIKGRRFEEYDNLLIYVITEKQKKYSDSTFAIAHNNELEFSEKHILDYSDILKEVNSWINISKIDSLLQLLKEEFCEEEMNRRKYLLENKETIKTDILFPNILQIVLPQKIYMGITGIDRDEIIT
;
A
#
# COMPACT_ATOMS: atom_id res chain seq x y z
N MET A 1 -14.46 0.88 -22.55
CA MET A 1 -13.69 -0.31 -23.03
C MET A 1 -13.13 -1.03 -21.81
N ARG A 2 -13.42 -2.34 -21.68
CA ARG A 2 -13.10 -3.15 -20.49
C ARG A 2 -11.70 -2.89 -19.88
N LYS A 3 -10.60 -2.97 -20.66
CA LYS A 3 -9.24 -2.72 -20.17
C LYS A 3 -9.11 -1.36 -19.46
N LYS A 4 -9.68 -0.30 -20.00
CA LYS A 4 -9.62 1.04 -19.40
C LYS A 4 -10.33 1.08 -18.07
N GLU A 5 -11.53 0.50 -17.98
CA GLU A 5 -12.35 0.44 -16.76
C GLU A 5 -11.63 -0.33 -15.64
N GLU A 6 -10.96 -1.43 -16.00
CA GLU A 6 -10.17 -2.23 -15.04
C GLU A 6 -8.95 -1.47 -14.52
N ILE A 7 -8.22 -0.75 -15.40
CA ILE A 7 -7.09 0.08 -14.99
C ILE A 7 -7.54 1.26 -14.11
N GLU A 8 -8.67 1.90 -14.45
CA GLU A 8 -9.25 2.96 -13.62
C GLU A 8 -9.59 2.44 -12.22
N LYS A 9 -10.12 1.21 -12.12
CA LYS A 9 -10.43 0.58 -10.86
C LYS A 9 -9.19 0.20 -10.05
N ILE A 10 -8.15 -0.29 -10.70
CA ILE A 10 -6.82 -0.52 -10.09
C ILE A 10 -6.26 0.79 -9.53
N ALA A 11 -6.33 1.88 -10.30
CA ALA A 11 -5.86 3.19 -9.87
C ALA A 11 -6.65 3.72 -8.65
N GLU A 12 -7.97 3.51 -8.62
CA GLU A 12 -8.82 3.87 -7.48
C GLU A 12 -8.42 3.10 -6.22
N LEU A 13 -8.18 1.79 -6.32
CA LEU A 13 -7.78 0.96 -5.19
C LEU A 13 -6.41 1.39 -4.63
N PHE A 14 -5.43 1.67 -5.48
CA PHE A 14 -4.15 2.24 -5.04
C PHE A 14 -4.30 3.61 -4.37
N ALA A 15 -5.17 4.48 -4.89
CA ALA A 15 -5.41 5.79 -4.29
C ALA A 15 -6.00 5.66 -2.88
N ARG A 16 -6.92 4.71 -2.66
CA ARG A 16 -7.48 4.41 -1.34
C ARG A 16 -6.42 3.87 -0.38
N PHE A 17 -5.64 2.89 -0.81
CA PHE A 17 -4.57 2.30 0.00
C PHE A 17 -3.57 3.36 0.44
N ARG A 18 -3.10 4.21 -0.50
CA ARG A 18 -2.22 5.33 -0.18
C ARG A 18 -2.82 6.25 0.87
N ALA A 19 -4.07 6.69 0.67
CA ALA A 19 -4.75 7.58 1.59
C ALA A 19 -4.90 6.95 2.99
N GLU A 20 -5.17 5.66 3.08
CA GLU A 20 -5.24 4.93 4.34
C GLU A 20 -3.89 4.92 5.06
N VAL A 21 -2.80 4.60 4.36
CA VAL A 21 -1.44 4.62 4.93
C VAL A 21 -1.08 6.03 5.41
N GLU A 22 -1.33 7.06 4.61
CA GLU A 22 -1.07 8.46 4.98
C GLU A 22 -1.85 8.88 6.22
N ASN A 23 -3.15 8.55 6.27
CA ASN A 23 -4.03 8.89 7.40
C ASN A 23 -3.61 8.17 8.69
N LEU A 24 -3.32 6.88 8.63
CA LEU A 24 -2.93 6.12 9.82
C LEU A 24 -1.54 6.55 10.33
N ASN A 25 -0.60 6.82 9.44
CA ASN A 25 0.71 7.37 9.81
C ASN A 25 0.57 8.77 10.46
N SER A 26 -0.36 9.60 10.01
CA SER A 26 -0.63 10.91 10.64
C SER A 26 -1.16 10.81 12.08
N LEU A 27 -1.77 9.66 12.41
CA LEU A 27 -2.24 9.32 13.75
C LEU A 27 -1.21 8.53 14.57
N ASN A 28 0.03 8.36 14.08
CA ASN A 28 1.11 7.56 14.66
C ASN A 28 0.76 6.04 14.78
N LEU A 29 -0.14 5.55 13.93
CA LEU A 29 -0.50 4.13 13.84
C LEU A 29 0.38 3.45 12.78
N TYR A 30 1.65 3.26 13.09
CA TYR A 30 2.68 2.81 12.15
C TYR A 30 2.61 1.31 11.80
N ASP A 31 1.80 0.52 12.49
CA ASP A 31 1.58 -0.89 12.18
C ASP A 31 1.08 -1.10 10.75
N ILE A 32 0.41 -0.10 10.19
CA ILE A 32 -0.02 -0.10 8.78
C ILE A 32 1.14 -0.29 7.80
N ASN A 33 2.35 0.18 8.12
CA ASN A 33 3.50 0.02 7.25
C ASN A 33 3.93 -1.45 7.16
N ILE A 34 3.85 -2.21 8.27
CA ILE A 34 4.13 -3.66 8.29
C ILE A 34 3.09 -4.43 7.45
N HIS A 35 1.81 -4.04 7.56
CA HIS A 35 0.77 -4.62 6.71
C HIS A 35 1.01 -4.29 5.24
N ALA A 36 1.39 -3.04 4.93
CA ALA A 36 1.67 -2.60 3.58
C ALA A 36 2.84 -3.37 2.93
N GLU A 37 3.90 -3.71 3.69
CA GLU A 37 4.98 -4.58 3.20
C GLU A 37 4.44 -5.93 2.69
N ASN A 38 3.54 -6.56 3.44
CA ASN A 38 2.97 -7.84 3.05
C ASN A 38 2.00 -7.73 1.86
N VAL A 39 1.19 -6.68 1.81
CA VAL A 39 0.25 -6.41 0.71
C VAL A 39 0.98 -6.16 -0.61
N ILE A 40 2.11 -5.47 -0.57
CA ILE A 40 2.86 -5.11 -1.78
C ILE A 40 3.58 -6.30 -2.42
N ILE A 41 3.90 -7.35 -1.67
CA ILE A 41 4.59 -8.56 -2.19
C ILE A 41 3.86 -9.17 -3.39
N PRO A 42 2.61 -9.65 -3.26
CA PRO A 42 1.91 -10.29 -4.37
C PRO A 42 1.65 -9.32 -5.53
N ILE A 43 1.51 -8.04 -5.26
CA ILE A 43 1.36 -6.99 -6.28
C ILE A 43 2.63 -6.91 -7.14
N LEU A 44 3.79 -6.72 -6.52
CA LEU A 44 5.07 -6.63 -7.23
C LEU A 44 5.41 -7.95 -7.95
N ASN A 45 5.09 -9.09 -7.34
CA ASN A 45 5.27 -10.40 -7.97
C ASN A 45 4.47 -10.51 -9.27
N ILE A 46 3.19 -10.12 -9.27
CA ILE A 46 2.36 -10.11 -10.48
C ILE A 46 2.88 -9.08 -11.49
N VAL A 47 3.21 -7.87 -11.04
CA VAL A 47 3.55 -6.77 -11.94
C VAL A 47 4.88 -7.00 -12.63
N TYR A 48 5.91 -7.33 -11.88
CA TYR A 48 7.28 -7.42 -12.38
C TYR A 48 7.76 -8.87 -12.59
N GLY A 49 6.94 -9.88 -12.27
CA GLY A 49 7.31 -11.29 -12.43
C GLY A 49 8.37 -11.73 -11.43
N LEU A 50 8.33 -11.20 -10.22
CA LEU A 50 9.25 -11.49 -9.12
C LEU A 50 8.75 -12.64 -8.25
N ASN A 51 9.63 -13.15 -7.39
CA ASN A 51 9.32 -14.13 -6.35
C ASN A 51 9.75 -13.59 -4.98
N LEU A 52 9.16 -12.46 -4.60
CA LEU A 52 9.49 -11.73 -3.37
C LEU A 52 8.97 -12.46 -2.14
N VAL A 53 9.80 -12.46 -1.09
CA VAL A 53 9.45 -12.87 0.27
C VAL A 53 9.84 -11.78 1.27
N ASN A 54 9.14 -11.72 2.41
CA ASN A 54 9.46 -10.78 3.48
C ASN A 54 10.58 -11.35 4.35
N ILE A 55 11.76 -10.71 4.32
CA ILE A 55 12.94 -11.16 5.08
C ILE A 55 12.78 -10.97 6.59
N ASN A 56 11.95 -10.03 7.04
CA ASN A 56 11.70 -9.76 8.45
C ASN A 56 11.00 -10.91 9.18
N ASN A 57 10.38 -11.84 8.43
CA ASN A 57 9.81 -13.06 8.98
C ASN A 57 10.89 -14.06 9.44
N GLU A 58 12.09 -14.01 8.85
CA GLU A 58 13.19 -14.93 9.15
C GLU A 58 14.25 -14.30 10.05
N VAL A 59 14.57 -13.03 9.83
CA VAL A 59 15.61 -12.30 10.57
C VAL A 59 15.04 -10.98 11.09
N LYS A 60 14.73 -10.92 12.39
CA LYS A 60 14.26 -9.68 13.02
C LYS A 60 15.31 -8.56 12.88
N ASN A 61 14.89 -7.41 12.35
CA ASN A 61 15.70 -6.21 12.14
C ASN A 61 16.75 -6.33 11.04
N SER A 62 16.42 -6.90 9.89
CA SER A 62 17.25 -6.74 8.70
C SER A 62 17.27 -5.26 8.32
N SER A 63 18.40 -4.58 8.54
CA SER A 63 18.52 -3.17 8.19
C SER A 63 18.50 -2.99 6.68
N ALA A 64 17.80 -1.97 6.21
CA ALA A 64 17.77 -1.46 4.84
C ALA A 64 17.00 -2.26 3.78
N ILE A 65 16.48 -3.45 4.06
CA ILE A 65 15.66 -4.22 3.11
C ILE A 65 14.52 -4.94 3.83
N ASP A 66 13.37 -5.00 3.21
CA ASP A 66 12.17 -5.67 3.74
C ASP A 66 11.83 -6.91 2.92
N LEU A 67 11.95 -6.81 1.59
CA LEU A 67 11.57 -7.87 0.66
C LEU A 67 12.78 -8.29 -0.18
N VAL A 68 12.87 -9.59 -0.48
CA VAL A 68 13.92 -10.12 -1.33
C VAL A 68 13.40 -11.13 -2.33
N ASP A 69 14.01 -11.13 -3.51
CA ASP A 69 13.94 -12.19 -4.50
C ASP A 69 15.36 -12.74 -4.67
N THR A 70 15.62 -13.87 -4.06
CA THR A 70 16.95 -14.47 -4.03
C THR A 70 17.37 -15.03 -5.40
N ASP A 71 16.39 -15.51 -6.18
CA ASP A 71 16.65 -16.08 -7.50
C ASP A 71 17.09 -15.01 -8.50
N ASN A 72 16.46 -13.84 -8.44
CA ASN A 72 16.77 -12.68 -9.28
C ASN A 72 17.77 -11.72 -8.62
N ARG A 73 18.24 -12.00 -7.41
CA ARG A 73 19.18 -11.18 -6.63
C ARG A 73 18.70 -9.72 -6.50
N ILE A 74 17.41 -9.54 -6.17
CA ILE A 74 16.75 -8.25 -5.97
C ILE A 74 16.42 -8.06 -4.50
N ALA A 75 16.75 -6.90 -3.95
CA ALA A 75 16.34 -6.43 -2.63
C ALA A 75 15.43 -5.21 -2.76
N ILE A 76 14.37 -5.15 -1.96
CA ILE A 76 13.42 -4.02 -1.96
C ILE A 76 13.25 -3.50 -0.54
N GLN A 77 13.45 -2.20 -0.36
CA GLN A 77 13.00 -1.48 0.84
C GLN A 77 11.61 -0.91 0.58
N VAL A 78 10.67 -1.20 1.45
CA VAL A 78 9.33 -0.62 1.42
C VAL A 78 9.25 0.53 2.43
N THR A 79 8.73 1.69 2.04
CA THR A 79 8.67 2.85 2.93
C THR A 79 7.49 3.75 2.60
N SER A 80 6.89 4.37 3.62
CA SER A 80 5.93 5.47 3.45
C SER A 80 6.58 6.84 3.31
N THR A 81 7.90 6.93 3.52
CA THR A 81 8.66 8.19 3.51
C THR A 81 9.44 8.34 2.20
N ALA A 82 9.09 9.35 1.41
CA ALA A 82 9.67 9.62 0.09
C ALA A 82 10.82 10.63 0.08
N THR A 83 11.38 11.02 1.25
CA THR A 83 12.41 12.08 1.30
C THR A 83 13.77 11.57 0.78
N GLY A 84 14.55 12.46 0.16
CA GLY A 84 15.91 12.15 -0.29
C GLY A 84 16.81 11.66 0.85
N GLU A 85 16.57 12.12 2.07
CA GLU A 85 17.29 11.66 3.27
C GLU A 85 16.99 10.19 3.58
N LYS A 86 15.72 9.78 3.50
CA LYS A 86 15.33 8.36 3.69
C LYS A 86 15.95 7.48 2.60
N ILE A 87 15.88 7.92 1.34
CA ILE A 87 16.50 7.19 0.21
C ILE A 87 18.01 7.03 0.43
N LYS A 88 18.69 8.15 0.75
CA LYS A 88 20.13 8.14 1.04
C LYS A 88 20.48 7.22 2.20
N HIS A 89 19.70 7.25 3.28
CA HIS A 89 19.91 6.39 4.44
C HIS A 89 19.77 4.91 4.08
N THR A 90 18.75 4.56 3.29
CA THR A 90 18.56 3.18 2.80
C THR A 90 19.76 2.68 1.99
N ILE A 91 20.26 3.51 1.06
CA ILE A 91 21.45 3.18 0.25
C ILE A 91 22.67 2.98 1.16
N ASP A 92 22.89 3.87 2.11
CA ASP A 92 24.01 3.83 3.05
C ASP A 92 23.99 2.53 3.89
N GLU A 93 22.84 2.17 4.44
CA GLU A 93 22.67 0.94 5.23
C GLU A 93 22.83 -0.32 4.37
N PHE A 94 22.36 -0.30 3.12
CA PHE A 94 22.56 -1.39 2.17
C PHE A 94 24.05 -1.63 1.89
N ILE A 95 24.82 -0.55 1.70
CA ILE A 95 26.26 -0.61 1.46
C ILE A 95 27.02 -1.03 2.74
N LYS A 96 26.72 -0.42 3.90
CA LYS A 96 27.34 -0.77 5.19
C LYS A 96 27.09 -2.23 5.59
N GLY A 97 25.90 -2.71 5.32
CA GLY A 97 25.52 -4.10 5.55
C GLY A 97 26.11 -5.09 4.52
N ARG A 98 26.86 -4.59 3.53
CA ARG A 98 27.43 -5.37 2.41
C ARG A 98 26.39 -6.19 1.65
N ARG A 99 25.13 -5.73 1.61
CA ARG A 99 24.04 -6.43 0.96
C ARG A 99 24.20 -6.57 -0.56
N PHE A 100 25.04 -5.74 -1.17
CA PHE A 100 25.44 -5.87 -2.59
C PHE A 100 26.18 -7.17 -2.92
N GLU A 101 26.67 -7.91 -1.92
CA GLU A 101 27.26 -9.25 -2.14
C GLU A 101 26.17 -10.31 -2.37
N GLU A 102 24.98 -10.10 -1.80
CA GLU A 102 23.83 -11.01 -1.90
C GLU A 102 22.89 -10.59 -3.03
N TYR A 103 22.69 -9.28 -3.24
CA TYR A 103 21.71 -8.72 -4.16
C TYR A 103 22.36 -7.73 -5.13
N ASP A 104 22.14 -7.93 -6.42
CA ASP A 104 22.69 -7.09 -7.48
C ASP A 104 21.89 -5.80 -7.68
N ASN A 105 20.62 -5.81 -7.30
CA ASN A 105 19.71 -4.68 -7.48
C ASN A 105 19.03 -4.31 -6.17
N LEU A 106 19.18 -3.06 -5.77
CA LEU A 106 18.37 -2.44 -4.72
C LEU A 106 17.24 -1.62 -5.37
N LEU A 107 16.01 -1.88 -4.96
CA LEU A 107 14.85 -1.05 -5.27
C LEU A 107 14.29 -0.43 -3.99
N ILE A 108 13.67 0.73 -4.11
CA ILE A 108 12.91 1.35 -3.01
C ILE A 108 11.48 1.56 -3.49
N TYR A 109 10.54 0.92 -2.82
CA TYR A 109 9.11 1.09 -3.08
C TYR A 109 8.51 2.07 -2.08
N VAL A 110 8.03 3.21 -2.57
CA VAL A 110 7.34 4.22 -1.77
C VAL A 110 5.85 3.94 -1.80
N ILE A 111 5.28 3.55 -0.64
CA ILE A 111 3.86 3.20 -0.51
C ILE A 111 2.96 4.39 -0.85
N THR A 112 3.39 5.59 -0.48
CA THR A 112 2.65 6.83 -0.70
C THR A 112 2.88 7.36 -2.12
N GLU A 113 3.66 8.42 -2.28
CA GLU A 113 4.03 8.99 -3.57
C GLU A 113 5.50 9.41 -3.53
N LYS A 114 6.30 8.98 -4.50
CA LYS A 114 7.69 9.39 -4.61
C LYS A 114 7.80 10.84 -5.06
N GLN A 115 8.91 11.48 -4.75
CA GLN A 115 9.18 12.84 -5.23
C GLN A 115 9.30 12.86 -6.75
N LYS A 116 8.87 13.96 -7.38
CA LYS A 116 9.01 14.16 -8.83
C LYS A 116 10.46 14.22 -9.28
N LYS A 117 11.35 14.63 -8.38
CA LYS A 117 12.79 14.71 -8.64
C LYS A 117 13.55 14.62 -7.31
N TYR A 118 14.63 13.87 -7.31
CA TYR A 118 15.58 13.79 -6.23
C TYR A 118 16.85 14.58 -6.59
N SER A 119 17.57 15.08 -5.57
CA SER A 119 18.83 15.76 -5.80
C SER A 119 19.96 14.77 -6.10
N ASP A 120 20.97 15.18 -6.87
CA ASP A 120 22.12 14.34 -7.18
C ASP A 120 22.88 13.89 -5.91
N SER A 121 22.83 14.70 -4.85
CA SER A 121 23.41 14.36 -3.54
C SER A 121 22.74 13.16 -2.86
N THR A 122 21.49 12.83 -3.23
CA THR A 122 20.79 11.64 -2.74
C THR A 122 21.48 10.37 -3.23
N PHE A 123 22.01 10.37 -4.44
CA PHE A 123 22.60 9.21 -5.10
C PHE A 123 24.15 9.16 -4.96
N ALA A 124 24.77 10.22 -4.45
CA ALA A 124 26.23 10.34 -4.39
C ALA A 124 26.91 9.17 -3.65
N ILE A 125 26.27 8.66 -2.58
CA ILE A 125 26.82 7.52 -1.83
C ILE A 125 26.81 6.22 -2.64
N ALA A 126 25.78 6.00 -3.46
CA ALA A 126 25.72 4.86 -4.37
C ALA A 126 26.83 4.95 -5.42
N HIS A 127 26.95 6.09 -6.09
CA HIS A 127 27.97 6.32 -7.11
C HIS A 127 29.40 6.18 -6.58
N ASN A 128 29.66 6.67 -5.37
CA ASN A 128 30.98 6.57 -4.74
C ASN A 128 31.36 5.13 -4.35
N ASN A 129 30.39 4.21 -4.28
CA ASN A 129 30.61 2.80 -3.98
C ASN A 129 30.32 1.87 -5.17
N GLU A 130 30.25 2.42 -6.38
CA GLU A 130 30.00 1.69 -7.63
C GLU A 130 28.68 0.91 -7.65
N LEU A 131 27.72 1.30 -6.79
CA LEU A 131 26.38 0.73 -6.80
C LEU A 131 25.53 1.42 -7.88
N GLU A 132 25.00 0.66 -8.82
CA GLU A 132 24.09 1.20 -9.82
C GLU A 132 22.73 1.55 -9.20
N PHE A 133 22.57 2.79 -8.75
CA PHE A 133 21.32 3.29 -8.18
C PHE A 133 21.01 4.70 -8.69
N SER A 134 19.75 4.91 -9.08
CA SER A 134 19.26 6.20 -9.61
C SER A 134 17.74 6.32 -9.38
N GLU A 135 17.12 7.41 -9.81
CA GLU A 135 15.66 7.62 -9.71
C GLU A 135 14.81 6.47 -10.25
N LYS A 136 15.29 5.74 -11.27
CA LYS A 136 14.58 4.60 -11.85
C LYS A 136 14.39 3.42 -10.89
N HIS A 137 15.22 3.36 -9.83
CA HIS A 137 15.15 2.32 -8.79
C HIS A 137 14.21 2.70 -7.65
N ILE A 138 13.62 3.90 -7.69
CA ILE A 138 12.60 4.36 -6.74
C ILE A 138 11.24 4.24 -7.41
N LEU A 139 10.42 3.33 -6.89
CA LEU A 139 9.12 2.99 -7.45
C LEU A 139 8.00 3.47 -6.53
N ASP A 140 6.85 3.74 -7.10
CA ASP A 140 5.58 3.94 -6.40
C ASP A 140 4.41 3.35 -7.21
N TYR A 141 3.18 3.57 -6.75
CA TYR A 141 1.97 3.11 -7.44
C TYR A 141 1.86 3.61 -8.88
N SER A 142 2.43 4.79 -9.21
CA SER A 142 2.36 5.35 -10.56
C SER A 142 3.20 4.54 -11.57
N ASP A 143 4.30 3.94 -11.10
CA ASP A 143 5.13 3.06 -11.94
C ASP A 143 4.44 1.73 -12.17
N ILE A 144 3.76 1.19 -11.15
CA ILE A 144 2.87 0.02 -11.31
C ILE A 144 1.79 0.31 -12.35
N LEU A 145 1.10 1.45 -12.26
CA LEU A 145 0.05 1.80 -13.22
C LEU A 145 0.58 1.98 -14.65
N LYS A 146 1.78 2.53 -14.82
CA LYS A 146 2.44 2.62 -16.15
C LYS A 146 2.71 1.23 -16.71
N GLU A 147 3.25 0.33 -15.88
CA GLU A 147 3.52 -1.05 -16.29
C GLU A 147 2.24 -1.78 -16.69
N VAL A 148 1.21 -1.74 -15.84
CA VAL A 148 -0.10 -2.36 -16.09
C VAL A 148 -0.76 -1.80 -17.36
N ASN A 149 -0.62 -0.50 -17.61
CA ASN A 149 -1.17 0.13 -18.82
C ASN A 149 -0.48 -0.38 -20.11
N SER A 150 0.78 -0.81 -20.03
CA SER A 150 1.52 -1.39 -21.15
C SER A 150 1.06 -2.80 -21.50
N TRP A 151 0.44 -3.53 -20.59
CA TRP A 151 0.05 -4.92 -20.80
C TRP A 151 -0.99 -5.10 -21.89
N ILE A 152 -0.78 -6.11 -22.73
CA ILE A 152 -1.74 -6.53 -23.76
C ILE A 152 -2.68 -7.60 -23.18
N ASN A 153 -2.20 -8.41 -22.24
CA ASN A 153 -2.94 -9.52 -21.67
C ASN A 153 -3.93 -9.06 -20.59
N ILE A 154 -5.22 -9.08 -20.94
CA ILE A 154 -6.32 -8.68 -20.05
C ILE A 154 -6.40 -9.60 -18.82
N SER A 155 -6.14 -10.90 -18.97
CA SER A 155 -6.20 -11.83 -17.84
C SER A 155 -5.19 -11.49 -16.75
N LYS A 156 -4.03 -10.91 -17.09
CA LYS A 156 -3.05 -10.43 -16.11
C LYS A 156 -3.60 -9.21 -15.35
N ILE A 157 -4.32 -8.32 -16.04
CA ILE A 157 -4.99 -7.17 -15.43
C ILE A 157 -6.11 -7.64 -14.49
N ASP A 158 -6.91 -8.61 -14.93
CA ASP A 158 -7.97 -9.21 -14.10
C ASP A 158 -7.40 -9.82 -12.81
N SER A 159 -6.28 -10.55 -12.91
CA SER A 159 -5.64 -11.17 -11.76
C SER A 159 -5.15 -10.13 -10.75
N LEU A 160 -4.54 -9.04 -11.23
CA LEU A 160 -4.11 -7.95 -10.36
C LEU A 160 -5.31 -7.25 -9.72
N LEU A 161 -6.36 -6.96 -10.50
CA LEU A 161 -7.57 -6.32 -9.99
C LEU A 161 -8.26 -7.18 -8.92
N GLN A 162 -8.32 -8.49 -9.13
CA GLN A 162 -8.92 -9.43 -8.18
C GLN A 162 -8.11 -9.45 -6.87
N LEU A 163 -6.78 -9.54 -6.96
CA LEU A 163 -5.89 -9.46 -5.81
C LEU A 163 -6.12 -8.17 -5.00
N LEU A 164 -6.15 -7.01 -5.67
CA LEU A 164 -6.35 -5.73 -5.00
C LEU A 164 -7.72 -5.62 -4.33
N LYS A 165 -8.76 -6.22 -4.92
CA LYS A 165 -10.09 -6.26 -4.32
C LYS A 165 -10.13 -7.11 -3.06
N GLU A 166 -9.45 -8.25 -3.07
CA GLU A 166 -9.36 -9.14 -1.91
C GLU A 166 -8.60 -8.47 -0.77
N GLU A 167 -7.45 -7.84 -1.07
CA GLU A 167 -6.61 -7.17 -0.08
C GLU A 167 -7.27 -5.91 0.51
N PHE A 168 -7.97 -5.12 -0.32
CA PHE A 168 -8.57 -3.86 0.14
C PHE A 168 -10.03 -3.99 0.55
N CYS A 169 -10.55 -5.20 0.73
CA CYS A 169 -11.89 -5.49 1.25
C CYS A 169 -13.01 -4.70 0.54
N GLU A 170 -12.93 -4.58 -0.79
CA GLU A 170 -13.93 -3.81 -1.56
C GLU A 170 -15.35 -4.34 -1.34
N GLU A 171 -15.52 -5.66 -1.17
CA GLU A 171 -16.81 -6.27 -0.89
C GLU A 171 -17.40 -5.82 0.45
N GLU A 172 -16.56 -5.69 1.47
CA GLU A 172 -17.01 -5.22 2.78
C GLU A 172 -17.41 -3.73 2.73
N MET A 173 -16.67 -2.91 1.99
CA MET A 173 -17.01 -1.49 1.79
C MET A 173 -18.32 -1.34 1.00
N ASN A 174 -18.53 -2.13 -0.06
CA ASN A 174 -19.76 -2.14 -0.82
C ASN A 174 -20.93 -2.64 0.03
N ARG A 175 -20.71 -3.65 0.88
CA ARG A 175 -21.70 -4.12 1.86
C ARG A 175 -22.05 -3.03 2.87
N ARG A 176 -21.07 -2.32 3.42
CA ARG A 176 -21.31 -1.19 4.32
C ARG A 176 -22.11 -0.08 3.64
N LYS A 177 -21.73 0.28 2.40
CA LYS A 177 -22.44 1.28 1.60
C LYS A 177 -23.89 0.83 1.35
N TYR A 178 -24.10 -0.42 0.91
CA TYR A 178 -25.43 -0.99 0.72
C TYR A 178 -26.27 -0.93 2.00
N LEU A 179 -25.69 -1.29 3.13
CA LEU A 179 -26.37 -1.24 4.43
C LEU A 179 -26.75 0.21 4.82
N LEU A 180 -25.88 1.19 4.55
CA LEU A 180 -26.16 2.61 4.81
C LEU A 180 -27.25 3.18 3.88
N GLU A 181 -27.29 2.74 2.63
CA GLU A 181 -28.28 3.17 1.64
C GLU A 181 -29.67 2.52 1.87
N ASN A 182 -29.69 1.30 2.39
CA ASN A 182 -30.94 0.51 2.62
C ASN A 182 -31.30 0.46 4.11
N LYS A 183 -31.51 1.62 4.70
CA LYS A 183 -31.76 1.81 6.15
C LYS A 183 -32.88 0.95 6.74
N GLU A 184 -33.91 0.64 5.96
CA GLU A 184 -35.09 -0.13 6.42
C GLU A 184 -34.78 -1.60 6.74
N THR A 185 -33.66 -2.13 6.24
CA THR A 185 -33.27 -3.53 6.43
C THR A 185 -32.19 -3.73 7.51
N ILE A 186 -31.68 -2.66 8.11
CA ILE A 186 -30.61 -2.73 9.09
C ILE A 186 -31.19 -2.91 10.49
N LYS A 187 -31.06 -4.11 11.04
CA LYS A 187 -31.25 -4.32 12.47
C LYS A 187 -30.01 -3.84 13.23
N THR A 188 -30.22 -3.08 14.30
CA THR A 188 -29.16 -2.50 15.15
C THR A 188 -28.17 -3.52 15.72
N ASP A 189 -28.58 -4.78 15.82
CA ASP A 189 -27.74 -5.87 16.30
C ASP A 189 -26.59 -6.25 15.33
N ILE A 190 -26.65 -5.78 14.08
CA ILE A 190 -25.66 -6.08 13.04
C ILE A 190 -24.62 -4.96 12.91
N LEU A 191 -24.98 -3.74 13.33
CA LEU A 191 -24.07 -2.59 13.30
C LEU A 191 -23.44 -2.41 14.67
N PHE A 192 -22.13 -2.36 14.74
CA PHE A 192 -21.38 -2.13 15.98
C PHE A 192 -21.94 -0.91 16.73
N PRO A 193 -22.78 -1.07 17.76
CA PRO A 193 -23.50 0.05 18.38
C PRO A 193 -22.55 1.09 18.95
N ASN A 194 -21.36 0.69 19.40
CA ASN A 194 -20.37 1.58 19.96
C ASN A 194 -19.72 2.52 18.92
N ILE A 195 -19.55 2.05 17.68
CA ILE A 195 -19.00 2.87 16.59
C ILE A 195 -20.06 3.88 16.11
N LEU A 196 -21.32 3.47 16.04
CA LEU A 196 -22.43 4.35 15.68
C LEU A 196 -22.61 5.51 16.68
N GLN A 197 -22.43 5.24 17.96
CA GLN A 197 -22.53 6.27 18.98
C GLN A 197 -21.39 7.29 18.96
N ILE A 198 -20.17 6.86 18.56
CA ILE A 198 -18.98 7.70 18.60
C ILE A 198 -18.76 8.48 17.29
N VAL A 199 -19.08 7.88 16.13
CA VAL A 199 -18.64 8.39 14.82
C VAL A 199 -19.77 9.01 14.01
N LEU A 200 -21.04 8.60 14.20
CA LEU A 200 -22.13 9.13 13.41
C LEU A 200 -22.83 10.29 14.10
N PRO A 201 -23.13 11.38 13.36
CA PRO A 201 -24.02 12.43 13.86
C PRO A 201 -25.34 11.81 14.32
N GLN A 202 -25.84 12.31 15.42
CA GLN A 202 -27.03 11.74 16.08
C GLN A 202 -28.26 11.62 15.17
N LYS A 203 -28.41 12.55 14.20
CA LYS A 203 -29.49 12.49 13.20
C LYS A 203 -29.37 11.26 12.29
N ILE A 204 -28.13 10.82 11.97
CA ILE A 204 -27.91 9.61 11.16
C ILE A 204 -28.21 8.38 12.00
N TYR A 205 -27.80 8.36 13.26
CA TYR A 205 -28.11 7.28 14.19
C TYR A 205 -29.62 7.09 14.32
N MET A 206 -30.36 8.17 14.55
CA MET A 206 -31.82 8.17 14.66
C MET A 206 -32.49 7.63 13.38
N GLY A 207 -31.98 8.03 12.20
CA GLY A 207 -32.49 7.52 10.94
C GLY A 207 -32.22 6.03 10.69
N ILE A 208 -31.22 5.45 11.33
CA ILE A 208 -30.88 4.02 11.21
C ILE A 208 -31.66 3.18 12.22
N THR A 209 -31.84 3.65 13.44
CA THR A 209 -32.48 2.88 14.52
C THR A 209 -34.01 3.04 14.57
N GLY A 210 -34.56 4.09 13.97
CA GLY A 210 -35.96 4.42 14.05
C GLY A 210 -36.45 4.81 15.44
N ILE A 211 -35.53 5.02 16.39
CA ILE A 211 -35.82 5.41 17.80
C ILE A 211 -35.57 6.90 17.96
N ASP A 212 -36.50 7.63 18.54
CA ASP A 212 -36.35 9.05 18.80
C ASP A 212 -35.31 9.29 19.93
N ARG A 213 -34.58 10.39 19.80
CA ARG A 213 -33.52 10.76 20.72
C ARG A 213 -33.99 10.86 22.16
N ASP A 214 -35.23 11.36 22.33
CA ASP A 214 -35.79 11.61 23.63
C ASP A 214 -36.22 10.32 24.36
N GLU A 215 -36.33 9.19 23.61
CA GLU A 215 -36.58 7.87 24.19
C GLU A 215 -35.31 7.14 24.67
N ILE A 216 -34.12 7.59 24.23
CA ILE A 216 -32.83 6.97 24.61
C ILE A 216 -32.29 7.59 25.92
N ILE A 217 -32.74 8.77 26.30
CA ILE A 217 -32.20 9.54 27.43
C ILE A 217 -33.03 9.35 28.73
N THR A 218 -34.13 8.62 28.64
CA THR A 218 -34.91 8.20 29.81
C THR A 218 -34.54 6.80 30.25
#